data_f9659ada0248c09a20d3dd5a0aca76fe
#
_entry.id   f9659ada0248c09a20d3dd5a0aca76fe
#
_cell.length_a   1.000
_cell.length_b   1.000
_cell.length_c   1.000
_cell.angle_alpha   90.00
_cell.angle_beta   90.00
_cell.angle_gamma   90.00
#
_symmetry.space_group_name_H-M   'P 1'
#
loop_
_entity.id
_entity.type
_entity.pdbx_description
1 polymer ?
#
loop_
_entity_poly.entity_id
_entity_poly.type
_entity_poly.pdbx_seq_one_letter_code
_entity_poly.pdbx_strand_id
1 'polypeptide(L)'
;MQEELTEQAPLCLYYDDRQIHPDDPAFLLGRDLLAACVLDQGIEDIEVYLPSGEIWYKDDRCYTGGQTVALHIPATGTVPYFVRGGCVFPLDIGPTGFQKPSRVQFTVYPIADGTFQSRYFDDDGHTYAYRDGHCVDAVFTVTCAADTVTVQVENQGDTPFAPNIRLTPADHRQLIIK
;
A
#
# COMPACT_ATOMS: atom_id res chain seq x y z
N MET A 1 9.75 -8.58 -18.78
CA MET A 1 10.76 -8.65 -17.72
C MET A 1 10.05 -8.12 -16.49
N GLN A 2 9.58 -9.01 -15.60
CA GLN A 2 9.06 -8.57 -14.30
C GLN A 2 10.29 -8.10 -13.52
N GLU A 3 10.36 -6.81 -13.21
CA GLU A 3 11.28 -6.33 -12.19
C GLU A 3 10.93 -7.05 -10.91
N GLU A 4 11.82 -7.92 -10.44
CA GLU A 4 11.75 -8.46 -9.08
C GLU A 4 11.84 -7.26 -8.15
N LEU A 5 10.69 -6.87 -7.60
CA LEU A 5 10.59 -5.79 -6.64
C LEU A 5 11.36 -6.24 -5.40
N THR A 6 12.41 -5.53 -5.06
CA THR A 6 13.07 -5.66 -3.77
C THR A 6 12.01 -5.42 -2.69
N GLU A 7 11.80 -6.39 -1.81
CA GLU A 7 10.78 -6.29 -0.75
C GLU A 7 11.00 -5.05 0.13
N GLN A 8 12.26 -4.64 0.28
CA GLN A 8 12.67 -3.45 1.01
C GLN A 8 13.72 -2.66 0.20
N ALA A 9 13.48 -1.37 -0.01
CA ALA A 9 14.37 -0.53 -0.79
C ALA A 9 14.48 0.90 -0.24
N PRO A 10 15.68 1.51 -0.28
CA PRO A 10 15.84 2.93 0.04
C PRO A 10 15.08 3.79 -0.97
N LEU A 11 14.57 4.93 -0.51
CA LEU A 11 13.76 5.85 -1.35
C LEU A 11 14.52 6.33 -2.60
N CYS A 12 15.82 6.59 -2.47
CA CYS A 12 16.66 7.06 -3.58
C CYS A 12 16.78 6.07 -4.76
N LEU A 13 16.36 4.82 -4.59
CA LEU A 13 16.34 3.85 -5.68
C LEU A 13 15.16 4.08 -6.64
N TYR A 14 14.06 4.65 -6.14
CA TYR A 14 12.81 4.82 -6.89
C TYR A 14 12.47 6.28 -7.21
N TYR A 15 13.04 7.22 -6.44
CA TYR A 15 12.74 8.65 -6.57
C TYR A 15 14.02 9.44 -6.87
N ASP A 16 14.05 10.12 -8.02
CA ASP A 16 15.07 11.12 -8.34
C ASP A 16 14.69 12.46 -7.71
N ASP A 17 14.73 12.48 -6.38
CA ASP A 17 14.38 13.66 -5.58
C ASP A 17 15.58 14.09 -4.74
N ARG A 18 16.04 15.32 -4.94
CA ARG A 18 17.26 15.85 -4.30
C ARG A 18 17.14 16.00 -2.78
N GLN A 19 15.95 15.92 -2.23
CA GLN A 19 15.71 15.97 -0.78
C GLN A 19 15.84 14.59 -0.12
N ILE A 20 15.93 13.52 -0.92
CA ILE A 20 16.11 12.17 -0.41
C ILE A 20 17.60 11.88 -0.26
N HIS A 21 17.99 11.55 0.97
CA HIS A 21 19.36 11.14 1.28
C HIS A 21 19.47 9.61 1.30
N PRO A 22 20.61 9.02 0.85
CA PRO A 22 20.84 7.57 0.94
C PRO A 22 20.77 7.02 2.37
N ASP A 23 21.04 7.86 3.35
CA ASP A 23 21.06 7.51 4.78
C ASP A 23 19.73 7.83 5.48
N ASP A 24 18.68 8.23 4.75
CA ASP A 24 17.37 8.47 5.33
C ASP A 24 16.83 7.20 5.99
N PRO A 25 16.28 7.29 7.21
CA PRO A 25 15.74 6.13 7.90
C PRO A 25 14.43 5.61 7.29
N ALA A 26 13.87 6.35 6.34
CA ALA A 26 12.66 5.96 5.60
C ALA A 26 13.03 5.06 4.41
N PHE A 27 12.20 4.04 4.18
CA PHE A 27 12.38 3.10 3.08
C PHE A 27 11.02 2.62 2.55
N LEU A 28 11.02 2.06 1.35
CA LEU A 28 9.84 1.41 0.78
C LEU A 28 9.79 -0.07 1.15
N LEU A 29 8.61 -0.56 1.48
CA LEU A 29 8.23 -1.96 1.46
C LEU A 29 7.35 -2.20 0.22
N GLY A 30 7.90 -2.94 -0.74
CA GLY A 30 7.34 -2.95 -2.08
C GLY A 30 7.38 -1.54 -2.69
N ARG A 31 6.35 -1.19 -3.47
CA ARG A 31 6.22 0.15 -4.08
C ARG A 31 5.23 1.05 -3.37
N ASP A 32 4.41 0.49 -2.52
CA ASP A 32 3.18 1.14 -2.06
C ASP A 32 3.24 1.58 -0.61
N LEU A 33 4.23 1.11 0.16
CA LEU A 33 4.33 1.44 1.57
C LEU A 33 5.67 2.08 1.89
N LEU A 34 5.64 3.32 2.39
CA LEU A 34 6.78 4.03 2.94
C LEU A 34 6.77 3.86 4.44
N ALA A 35 7.79 3.21 4.99
CA ALA A 35 8.00 3.05 6.42
C ALA A 35 9.14 3.94 6.90
N ALA A 36 9.00 4.53 8.08
CA ALA A 36 10.02 5.35 8.69
C ALA A 36 10.50 4.71 10.01
N CYS A 37 11.78 4.32 10.05
CA CYS A 37 12.36 3.75 11.26
C CYS A 37 12.73 4.82 12.27
N VAL A 38 12.47 4.53 13.54
CA VAL A 38 13.02 5.27 14.67
C VAL A 38 14.27 4.54 15.12
N LEU A 39 15.43 5.13 14.92
CA LEU A 39 16.73 4.49 15.19
C LEU A 39 17.23 4.75 16.61
N ASP A 40 16.81 5.83 17.23
CA ASP A 40 17.31 6.26 18.54
C ASP A 40 16.28 6.03 19.66
N GLN A 41 16.78 5.58 20.80
CA GLN A 41 15.95 5.36 21.98
C GLN A 41 15.43 6.67 22.57
N GLY A 42 14.13 6.72 22.86
CA GLY A 42 13.48 7.87 23.55
C GLY A 42 13.08 9.00 22.62
N ILE A 43 13.18 8.81 21.31
CA ILE A 43 12.61 9.74 20.33
C ILE A 43 11.12 9.48 20.24
N GLU A 44 10.32 10.51 20.48
CA GLU A 44 8.86 10.50 20.37
C GLU A 44 8.34 11.29 19.15
N ASP A 45 9.18 12.15 18.59
CA ASP A 45 8.84 12.96 17.42
C ASP A 45 9.86 12.73 16.30
N ILE A 46 9.39 12.46 15.09
CA ILE A 46 10.22 12.32 13.88
C ILE A 46 9.68 13.18 12.76
N GLU A 47 10.56 13.52 11.84
CA GLU A 47 10.22 14.14 10.57
C GLU A 47 10.42 13.13 9.44
N VAL A 48 9.40 12.97 8.60
CA VAL A 48 9.42 12.05 7.45
C VAL A 48 9.22 12.85 6.18
N TYR A 49 10.19 12.79 5.28
CA TYR A 49 10.04 13.36 3.96
C TYR A 49 9.22 12.42 3.06
N LEU A 50 8.17 12.96 2.45
CA LEU A 50 7.34 12.26 1.49
C LEU A 50 7.82 12.61 0.07
N PRO A 51 8.30 11.63 -0.72
CA PRO A 51 8.79 11.86 -2.07
C PRO A 51 7.81 12.63 -2.95
N SER A 52 8.34 13.55 -3.75
CA SER A 52 7.55 14.38 -4.68
C SER A 52 6.93 13.57 -5.82
N GLY A 53 5.88 14.11 -6.42
CA GLY A 53 5.18 13.49 -7.57
C GLY A 53 4.11 12.47 -7.19
N GLU A 54 3.98 12.12 -5.92
CA GLU A 54 3.02 11.13 -5.41
C GLU A 54 2.01 11.76 -4.45
N ILE A 55 0.94 11.03 -4.19
CA ILE A 55 0.00 11.26 -3.08
C ILE A 55 0.27 10.19 -2.03
N TRP A 56 0.31 10.60 -0.77
CA TRP A 56 0.57 9.72 0.36
C TRP A 56 -0.58 9.73 1.35
N TYR A 57 -0.92 8.59 1.88
CA TYR A 57 -2.00 8.43 2.84
C TYR A 57 -1.47 7.91 4.18
N LYS A 58 -1.93 8.51 5.26
CA LYS A 58 -1.71 8.02 6.61
C LYS A 58 -2.97 8.23 7.44
N ASP A 59 -3.49 7.14 7.99
CA ASP A 59 -4.72 7.13 8.78
C ASP A 59 -5.91 7.77 7.99
N ASP A 60 -6.44 8.88 8.47
CA ASP A 60 -7.54 9.63 7.87
C ASP A 60 -7.08 10.86 7.06
N ARG A 61 -5.78 10.94 6.74
CA ARG A 61 -5.18 12.10 6.07
C ARG A 61 -4.54 11.73 4.74
N CYS A 62 -4.62 12.71 3.84
CA CYS A 62 -3.98 12.67 2.53
C CYS A 62 -2.93 13.79 2.46
N TYR A 63 -1.75 13.46 1.93
CA TYR A 63 -0.62 14.37 1.80
C TYR A 63 -0.15 14.39 0.35
N THR A 64 0.12 15.59 -0.16
CA THR A 64 0.87 15.72 -1.42
C THR A 64 2.35 15.49 -1.14
N GLY A 65 3.03 14.71 -1.98
CA GLY A 65 4.48 14.54 -1.86
C GLY A 65 5.27 15.83 -2.06
N GLY A 66 6.57 15.79 -1.79
CA GLY A 66 7.46 16.95 -1.82
C GLY A 66 7.44 17.77 -0.52
N GLN A 67 7.03 17.17 0.59
CA GLN A 67 6.98 17.83 1.89
C GLN A 67 7.46 16.92 3.02
N THR A 68 7.91 17.52 4.11
CA THR A 68 8.22 16.83 5.35
C THR A 68 7.04 16.87 6.30
N VAL A 69 6.72 15.72 6.89
CA VAL A 69 5.62 15.56 7.85
C VAL A 69 6.19 15.21 9.22
N ALA A 70 5.85 16.02 10.22
CA ALA A 70 6.16 15.72 11.61
C ALA A 70 5.16 14.69 12.17
N LEU A 71 5.68 13.64 12.80
CA LEU A 71 4.88 12.58 13.42
C LEU A 71 5.28 12.42 14.88
N HIS A 72 4.27 12.33 15.74
CA HIS A 72 4.46 11.87 17.11
C HIS A 72 4.30 10.35 17.17
N ILE A 73 5.30 9.67 17.73
CA ILE A 73 5.35 8.21 17.81
C ILE A 73 5.12 7.79 19.25
N PRO A 74 4.02 7.08 19.51
CA PRO A 74 3.79 6.57 20.86
C PRO A 74 4.86 5.54 21.23
N ALA A 75 5.28 5.51 22.48
CA ALA A 75 6.29 4.60 23.04
C ALA A 75 5.97 3.09 22.86
N THR A 76 4.81 2.75 22.35
CA THR A 76 4.30 1.38 22.11
C THR A 76 4.88 0.67 20.89
N GLY A 77 5.85 1.29 20.17
CA GLY A 77 6.66 0.58 19.18
C GLY A 77 5.99 0.30 17.83
N THR A 78 4.97 1.06 17.44
CA THR A 78 4.42 0.94 16.09
C THR A 78 5.28 1.72 15.10
N VAL A 79 5.78 1.04 14.07
CA VAL A 79 6.51 1.71 12.98
C VAL A 79 5.54 2.61 12.20
N PRO A 80 5.79 3.92 12.11
CA PRO A 80 4.96 4.80 11.31
C PRO A 80 5.15 4.50 9.82
N TYR A 81 4.04 4.49 9.09
CA TYR A 81 4.06 4.24 7.65
C TYR A 81 3.06 5.14 6.93
N PHE A 82 3.33 5.34 5.65
CA PHE A 82 2.45 5.98 4.68
C PHE A 82 2.16 5.01 3.54
N VAL A 83 0.96 5.05 3.00
CA VAL A 83 0.58 4.28 1.82
C VAL A 83 0.53 5.21 0.61
N ARG A 84 1.15 4.79 -0.49
CA ARG A 84 1.15 5.55 -1.74
C ARG A 84 -0.24 5.53 -2.39
N GLY A 85 -0.66 6.65 -2.96
CA GLY A 85 -1.84 6.72 -3.83
C GLY A 85 -1.61 5.95 -5.13
N GLY A 86 -2.68 5.37 -5.66
CA GLY A 86 -2.61 4.54 -6.86
C GLY A 86 -2.38 3.06 -6.55
N CYS A 87 -2.78 2.60 -5.36
CA CYS A 87 -2.73 1.18 -5.02
C CYS A 87 -4.01 0.68 -4.34
N VAL A 88 -4.17 -0.64 -4.35
CA VAL A 88 -5.15 -1.37 -3.53
C VAL A 88 -4.37 -2.23 -2.56
N PHE A 89 -4.37 -1.84 -1.29
CA PHE A 89 -3.53 -2.46 -0.27
C PHE A 89 -4.30 -3.54 0.50
N PRO A 90 -3.82 -4.80 0.52
CA PRO A 90 -4.42 -5.87 1.30
C PRO A 90 -4.03 -5.73 2.78
N LEU A 91 -5.00 -5.79 3.66
CA LEU A 91 -4.79 -5.78 5.10
C LEU A 91 -5.46 -7.00 5.72
N ASP A 92 -4.71 -7.77 6.49
CA ASP A 92 -5.30 -8.83 7.30
C ASP A 92 -6.05 -8.21 8.48
N ILE A 93 -7.34 -8.49 8.55
CA ILE A 93 -8.23 -8.07 9.64
C ILE A 93 -8.69 -9.26 10.50
N GLY A 94 -8.10 -10.44 10.29
CA GLY A 94 -8.34 -11.65 11.07
C GLY A 94 -7.59 -11.67 12.40
N PRO A 95 -7.73 -12.76 13.18
CA PRO A 95 -6.94 -12.95 14.38
C PRO A 95 -5.45 -12.99 14.06
N THR A 96 -4.65 -12.26 14.82
CA THR A 96 -3.19 -12.24 14.67
C THR A 96 -2.59 -13.62 14.95
N GLY A 97 -1.72 -14.10 14.06
CA GLY A 97 -1.00 -15.36 14.20
C GLY A 97 -0.20 -15.69 12.94
N PHE A 98 0.60 -16.77 12.99
CA PHE A 98 1.39 -17.24 11.84
C PHE A 98 0.57 -18.09 10.84
N GLN A 99 -0.75 -18.06 10.93
CA GLN A 99 -1.62 -18.76 10.00
C GLN A 99 -1.99 -17.85 8.83
N LYS A 100 -2.31 -18.46 7.69
CA LYS A 100 -2.83 -17.73 6.53
C LYS A 100 -3.98 -16.81 6.96
N PRO A 101 -3.99 -15.55 6.49
CA PRO A 101 -5.05 -14.60 6.80
C PRO A 101 -6.43 -15.19 6.52
N SER A 102 -7.30 -15.22 7.52
CA SER A 102 -8.67 -15.70 7.36
C SER A 102 -9.61 -14.65 6.78
N ARG A 103 -9.19 -13.39 6.82
CA ARG A 103 -9.95 -12.23 6.34
C ARG A 103 -9.01 -11.17 5.81
N VAL A 104 -8.99 -10.98 4.51
CA VAL A 104 -8.26 -9.88 3.86
C VAL A 104 -9.24 -8.78 3.49
N GLN A 105 -8.95 -7.57 3.94
CA GLN A 105 -9.65 -6.36 3.51
C GLN A 105 -8.76 -5.60 2.54
N PHE A 106 -9.34 -5.22 1.41
CA PHE A 106 -8.65 -4.44 0.39
C PHE A 106 -9.03 -2.98 0.53
N THR A 107 -8.05 -2.15 0.89
CA THR A 107 -8.26 -0.70 0.99
C THR A 107 -7.73 -0.02 -0.26
N VAL A 108 -8.59 0.71 -0.94
CA VAL A 108 -8.23 1.51 -2.11
C VAL A 108 -7.66 2.84 -1.65
N TYR A 109 -6.47 3.17 -2.13
CA TYR A 109 -5.79 4.46 -1.95
C TYR A 109 -5.74 5.17 -3.30
N PRO A 110 -6.72 6.04 -3.60
CA PRO A 110 -6.88 6.57 -4.95
C PRO A 110 -5.83 7.61 -5.31
N ILE A 111 -5.74 7.90 -6.61
CA ILE A 111 -5.13 9.12 -7.15
C ILE A 111 -6.17 10.23 -7.31
N ALA A 112 -5.74 11.44 -7.62
CA ALA A 112 -6.65 12.59 -7.80
C ALA A 112 -7.66 12.32 -8.94
N ASP A 113 -7.16 11.94 -10.12
CA ASP A 113 -7.95 11.63 -11.30
C ASP A 113 -7.19 10.63 -12.18
N GLY A 114 -7.91 9.82 -12.97
CA GLY A 114 -7.32 8.83 -13.88
C GLY A 114 -7.58 7.38 -13.48
N THR A 115 -6.82 6.48 -14.08
CA THR A 115 -6.97 5.02 -13.87
C THR A 115 -5.62 4.40 -13.54
N PHE A 116 -5.64 3.47 -12.57
CA PHE A 116 -4.49 2.64 -12.22
C PHE A 116 -4.90 1.18 -12.03
N GLN A 117 -3.91 0.31 -11.99
CA GLN A 117 -4.09 -1.11 -11.68
C GLN A 117 -3.25 -1.52 -10.49
N SER A 118 -3.81 -2.43 -9.70
CA SER A 118 -3.14 -3.10 -8.59
C SER A 118 -3.38 -4.59 -8.69
N ARG A 119 -2.38 -5.41 -8.39
CA ARG A 119 -2.48 -6.87 -8.48
C ARG A 119 -2.33 -7.49 -7.11
N TYR A 120 -3.13 -8.48 -6.84
CA TYR A 120 -3.05 -9.30 -5.65
C TYR A 120 -2.89 -10.75 -6.05
N PHE A 121 -1.88 -11.41 -5.48
CA PHE A 121 -1.62 -12.83 -5.68
C PHE A 121 -1.66 -13.55 -4.33
N ASP A 122 -2.33 -14.71 -4.29
CA ASP A 122 -2.38 -15.56 -3.12
C ASP A 122 -2.53 -17.02 -3.55
N ASP A 123 -1.76 -17.90 -2.93
CA ASP A 123 -1.79 -19.34 -3.16
C ASP A 123 -1.92 -20.12 -1.82
N ASP A 124 -1.73 -21.42 -1.83
CA ASP A 124 -1.82 -22.25 -0.62
C ASP A 124 -0.59 -22.14 0.29
N GLY A 125 0.50 -21.50 -0.18
CA GLY A 125 1.75 -21.33 0.55
C GLY A 125 2.55 -22.63 0.78
N HIS A 126 2.14 -23.76 0.18
CA HIS A 126 2.73 -25.08 0.46
C HIS A 126 3.09 -25.86 -0.79
N THR A 127 2.33 -25.72 -1.88
CA THR A 127 2.51 -26.48 -3.10
C THR A 127 2.87 -25.60 -4.29
N TYR A 128 3.21 -26.23 -5.42
CA TYR A 128 3.43 -25.51 -6.68
C TYR A 128 2.18 -25.49 -7.56
N ALA A 129 0.99 -25.76 -7.00
CA ALA A 129 -0.27 -25.82 -7.73
C ALA A 129 -0.65 -24.48 -8.39
N TYR A 130 -0.10 -23.37 -7.88
CA TYR A 130 -0.24 -22.05 -8.51
C TYR A 130 0.27 -21.99 -9.96
N ARG A 131 1.21 -22.87 -10.34
CA ARG A 131 1.73 -22.97 -11.72
C ARG A 131 0.69 -23.52 -12.69
N ASP A 132 -0.27 -24.26 -12.16
CA ASP A 132 -1.40 -24.84 -12.91
C ASP A 132 -2.67 -23.98 -12.77
N GLY A 133 -2.56 -22.79 -12.17
CA GLY A 133 -3.64 -21.82 -12.01
C GLY A 133 -4.41 -21.91 -10.69
N HIS A 134 -4.06 -22.84 -9.80
CA HIS A 134 -4.70 -23.00 -8.48
C HIS A 134 -4.24 -21.90 -7.51
N CYS A 135 -4.66 -20.68 -7.78
CA CYS A 135 -4.32 -19.50 -6.99
C CYS A 135 -5.41 -18.42 -7.14
N VAL A 136 -5.32 -17.40 -6.33
CA VAL A 136 -5.94 -16.10 -6.61
C VAL A 136 -4.91 -15.24 -7.32
N ASP A 137 -5.25 -14.75 -8.50
CA ASP A 137 -4.45 -13.79 -9.27
C ASP A 137 -5.37 -12.66 -9.72
N ALA A 138 -5.63 -11.75 -8.80
CA ALA A 138 -6.64 -10.72 -8.97
C ALA A 138 -6.03 -9.40 -9.43
N VAL A 139 -6.61 -8.82 -10.48
CA VAL A 139 -6.29 -7.49 -10.98
C VAL A 139 -7.42 -6.54 -10.61
N PHE A 140 -7.09 -5.52 -9.85
CA PHE A 140 -7.99 -4.41 -9.53
C PHE A 140 -7.73 -3.28 -10.52
N THR A 141 -8.72 -2.93 -11.32
CA THR A 141 -8.69 -1.73 -12.15
C THR A 141 -9.51 -0.64 -11.49
N VAL A 142 -8.85 0.44 -11.09
CA VAL A 142 -9.46 1.54 -10.33
C VAL A 142 -9.49 2.79 -11.18
N THR A 143 -10.69 3.34 -11.39
CA THR A 143 -10.89 4.61 -12.07
C THR A 143 -11.34 5.67 -11.07
N CYS A 144 -10.56 6.73 -10.96
CA CYS A 144 -10.81 7.87 -10.10
C CYS A 144 -11.38 9.03 -10.90
N ALA A 145 -12.45 9.62 -10.41
CA ALA A 145 -13.06 10.84 -10.94
C ALA A 145 -13.36 11.81 -9.78
N ALA A 146 -13.86 13.00 -10.08
CA ALA A 146 -14.09 14.04 -9.07
C ALA A 146 -14.90 13.56 -7.86
N ASP A 147 -15.98 12.82 -8.09
CA ASP A 147 -16.93 12.41 -7.04
C ASP A 147 -16.98 10.90 -6.81
N THR A 148 -16.30 10.11 -7.64
CA THR A 148 -16.41 8.64 -7.61
C THR A 148 -15.08 7.94 -7.76
N VAL A 149 -14.98 6.79 -7.11
CA VAL A 149 -13.90 5.80 -7.31
C VAL A 149 -14.55 4.49 -7.71
N THR A 150 -14.32 4.06 -8.95
CA THR A 150 -14.89 2.81 -9.48
C THR A 150 -13.82 1.73 -9.48
N VAL A 151 -14.14 0.57 -8.93
CA VAL A 151 -13.26 -0.61 -8.86
C VAL A 151 -13.87 -1.75 -9.66
N GLN A 152 -13.10 -2.31 -10.58
CA GLN A 152 -13.38 -3.55 -11.28
C GLN A 152 -12.34 -4.59 -10.86
N VAL A 153 -12.79 -5.83 -10.62
CA VAL A 153 -11.90 -6.91 -10.18
C VAL A 153 -12.02 -8.08 -11.15
N GLU A 154 -10.88 -8.51 -11.67
CA GLU A 154 -10.77 -9.71 -12.50
C GLU A 154 -9.82 -10.68 -11.82
N ASN A 155 -10.28 -11.90 -11.56
CA ASN A 155 -9.44 -12.98 -11.04
C ASN A 155 -9.04 -13.89 -12.20
N GLN A 156 -7.75 -14.00 -12.45
CA GLN A 156 -7.16 -14.83 -13.51
C GLN A 156 -6.87 -16.26 -13.03
N GLY A 157 -6.79 -16.48 -11.70
CA GLY A 157 -6.68 -17.79 -11.10
C GLY A 157 -8.03 -18.49 -10.98
N ASP A 158 -8.00 -19.80 -10.68
CA ASP A 158 -9.20 -20.64 -10.58
C ASP A 158 -9.78 -20.68 -9.15
N THR A 159 -9.05 -20.17 -8.16
CA THR A 159 -9.53 -20.10 -6.78
C THR A 159 -10.60 -19.02 -6.64
N PRO A 160 -11.79 -19.33 -6.10
CA PRO A 160 -12.83 -18.34 -5.90
C PRO A 160 -12.37 -17.14 -5.06
N PHE A 161 -12.63 -15.93 -5.56
CA PHE A 161 -12.20 -14.71 -4.93
C PHE A 161 -13.35 -13.69 -4.85
N ALA A 162 -13.69 -13.30 -3.62
CA ALA A 162 -14.71 -12.28 -3.34
C ALA A 162 -14.13 -11.26 -2.37
N PRO A 163 -13.44 -10.22 -2.87
CA PRO A 163 -12.73 -9.26 -2.03
C PRO A 163 -13.69 -8.37 -1.24
N ASN A 164 -13.35 -8.13 0.02
CA ASN A 164 -13.95 -7.07 0.82
C ASN A 164 -13.21 -5.76 0.53
N ILE A 165 -13.83 -4.87 -0.25
CA ILE A 165 -13.20 -3.64 -0.73
C ILE A 165 -13.78 -2.44 0.02
N ARG A 166 -12.89 -1.55 0.47
CA ARG A 166 -13.27 -0.24 1.01
C ARG A 166 -12.39 0.86 0.44
N LEU A 167 -12.87 2.08 0.52
CA LEU A 167 -12.07 3.27 0.30
C LEU A 167 -11.32 3.66 1.58
N THR A 168 -10.13 4.26 1.45
CA THR A 168 -9.44 4.85 2.59
C THR A 168 -10.29 5.90 3.29
N PRO A 169 -10.25 6.01 4.63
CA PRO A 169 -11.01 7.03 5.36
C PRO A 169 -10.68 8.46 4.98
N ALA A 170 -9.49 8.68 4.40
CA ALA A 170 -9.03 9.99 3.95
C ALA A 170 -9.69 10.46 2.64
N ASP A 171 -10.43 9.58 1.95
CA ASP A 171 -11.12 9.88 0.70
C ASP A 171 -12.63 9.75 0.88
N HIS A 172 -13.37 10.81 0.55
CA HIS A 172 -14.81 10.89 0.77
C HIS A 172 -15.65 10.71 -0.50
N ARG A 173 -15.00 10.35 -1.62
CA ARG A 173 -15.71 10.03 -2.88
C ARG A 173 -16.58 8.78 -2.73
N GLN A 174 -17.54 8.65 -3.60
CA GLN A 174 -18.41 7.45 -3.63
C GLN A 174 -17.62 6.26 -4.22
N LEU A 175 -17.53 5.16 -3.47
CA LEU A 175 -16.99 3.90 -3.96
C LEU A 175 -18.06 3.13 -4.76
N ILE A 176 -17.71 2.73 -5.98
CA ILE A 176 -18.55 1.90 -6.88
C ILE A 176 -17.76 0.64 -7.21
N ILE A 177 -18.30 -0.53 -6.90
CA ILE A 177 -17.72 -1.84 -7.23
C ILE A 177 -18.54 -2.46 -8.36
N LYS A 178 -17.85 -2.90 -9.45
CA LYS A 178 -18.46 -3.50 -10.64
C LYS A 178 -18.05 -4.94 -10.84
#